data_28d170be519ad5eb856ccbad6090c361
#
_entry.id   28d170be519ad5eb856ccbad6090c361
#
_cell.length_a   1.000
_cell.length_b   1.000
_cell.length_c   1.000
_cell.angle_alpha   90.00
_cell.angle_beta   90.00
_cell.angle_gamma   90.00
#
_symmetry.space_group_name_H-M   'P 1'
#
loop_
_entity.id
_entity.type
_entity.pdbx_description
1 polymer ?
#
loop_
_entity_poly.entity_id
_entity_poly.type
_entity_poly.pdbx_seq_one_letter_code
_entity_poly.pdbx_strand_id
1 'polypeptide(L)'
;ARTGQLGARPSDRRSAALGRGCLAHHRSRLIRSTWVDRLLWWWGLWGWWALRATPIDAIPDLSDNQVIVFTDWSGHSPQEVEDQVTYPLTVNLQGLAGVRVVRSQSAFGFSMIYAVFEDDVDLYFARGRVLERLSLVTKSLPEGVTPTLGPDATGVGHVFWYTVESPTHSLRELRTLQDWFIRYQLNAVPGVAEVASVGGHVQQYQIDIDPNRLRQYGLPLSAVVAAVRASNVNVGGNVLESNGAWLIVRGVGLIGSVDDVKKIVVGAFQGVPVYVEQLADVKIGNAFRVA
;
A
#
# COMPACT_ATOMS: atom_id res chain seq x y z
N ALA A 1 -58.25 65.43 81.87
CA ALA A 1 -57.07 66.03 82.48
C ALA A 1 -55.84 65.86 81.55
N ARG A 2 -55.44 67.00 80.98
CA ARG A 2 -54.04 67.46 80.85
C ARG A 2 -53.04 66.50 80.26
N THR A 3 -52.32 66.85 79.34
CA THR A 3 -51.38 67.83 78.80
C THR A 3 -50.38 67.06 77.97
N GLY A 4 -50.16 67.33 76.80
CA GLY A 4 -49.29 68.35 76.24
C GLY A 4 -47.82 67.87 76.22
N GLN A 5 -47.29 67.69 75.10
CA GLN A 5 -46.01 68.32 74.69
C GLN A 5 -45.48 67.83 73.31
N LEU A 6 -45.22 68.83 72.53
CA LEU A 6 -44.32 68.96 71.40
C LEU A 6 -43.00 68.18 71.52
N GLY A 7 -42.48 67.73 70.45
CA GLY A 7 -41.06 67.53 70.37
C GLY A 7 -40.51 66.81 69.14
N ALA A 8 -40.00 67.66 68.26
CA ALA A 8 -38.81 67.34 67.41
C ALA A 8 -38.85 66.29 66.31
N ARG A 9 -38.92 66.77 65.11
CA ARG A 9 -38.41 66.10 63.92
C ARG A 9 -36.92 65.67 64.06
N PRO A 10 -36.49 64.48 63.75
CA PRO A 10 -35.16 64.23 63.34
C PRO A 10 -35.06 64.26 61.82
N SER A 11 -34.25 65.18 61.38
CA SER A 11 -33.73 65.44 60.04
C SER A 11 -32.94 64.31 59.48
N ASP A 12 -33.12 64.11 58.23
CA ASP A 12 -32.07 63.93 57.24
C ASP A 12 -30.85 63.07 57.57
N ARG A 13 -31.01 61.77 57.68
CA ARG A 13 -29.89 60.80 57.53
C ARG A 13 -30.16 59.60 56.60
N ARG A 14 -31.26 59.62 55.86
CA ARG A 14 -31.57 58.49 54.93
C ARG A 14 -31.14 58.68 53.49
N SER A 15 -30.78 59.88 53.08
CA SER A 15 -30.43 60.17 51.68
C SER A 15 -28.96 59.88 51.32
N ALA A 16 -28.05 59.79 52.34
CA ALA A 16 -26.59 59.49 52.03
C ALA A 16 -26.23 58.00 51.95
N ALA A 17 -27.11 57.10 52.45
CA ALA A 17 -26.84 55.64 52.37
C ALA A 17 -27.31 54.98 51.08
N LEU A 18 -28.32 55.57 50.41
CA LEU A 18 -28.85 55.06 49.15
C LEU A 18 -27.94 55.31 47.92
N GLY A 19 -27.16 56.38 47.96
CA GLY A 19 -26.23 56.72 46.85
C GLY A 19 -24.98 55.83 46.75
N ARG A 20 -24.48 55.32 47.87
CA ARG A 20 -23.27 54.49 47.87
C ARG A 20 -23.55 53.02 47.54
N GLY A 21 -24.73 52.52 47.87
CA GLY A 21 -25.12 51.15 47.50
C GLY A 21 -25.40 50.97 45.99
N CYS A 22 -25.98 51.99 45.36
CA CYS A 22 -26.33 51.96 43.97
C CYS A 22 -25.09 52.00 43.03
N LEU A 23 -24.09 52.83 43.40
CA LEU A 23 -22.86 52.95 42.64
C LEU A 23 -21.92 51.70 42.79
N ALA A 24 -21.93 51.09 44.01
CA ALA A 24 -21.19 49.85 44.21
C ALA A 24 -21.80 48.66 43.48
N HIS A 25 -23.12 48.60 43.38
CA HIS A 25 -23.82 47.51 42.68
C HIS A 25 -23.72 47.64 41.14
N HIS A 26 -23.65 48.86 40.63
CA HIS A 26 -23.41 49.10 39.19
C HIS A 26 -21.98 48.82 38.79
N ARG A 27 -20.99 49.11 39.64
CA ARG A 27 -19.59 48.79 39.38
C ARG A 27 -19.30 47.27 39.40
N SER A 28 -19.95 46.53 40.28
CA SER A 28 -19.85 45.07 40.34
C SER A 28 -20.48 44.37 39.12
N ARG A 29 -21.57 44.93 38.57
CA ARG A 29 -22.17 44.41 37.32
C ARG A 29 -21.31 44.70 36.10
N LEU A 30 -20.71 45.85 35.98
CA LEU A 30 -19.78 46.19 34.87
C LEU A 30 -18.51 45.34 34.88
N ILE A 31 -17.92 45.13 36.07
CA ILE A 31 -16.74 44.27 36.19
C ILE A 31 -17.09 42.80 35.86
N ARG A 32 -18.26 42.33 36.26
CA ARG A 32 -18.72 40.98 36.02
C ARG A 32 -19.06 40.76 34.55
N SER A 33 -19.58 41.76 33.83
CA SER A 33 -19.82 41.67 32.39
C SER A 33 -18.52 41.58 31.57
N THR A 34 -17.51 42.37 31.93
CA THR A 34 -16.24 42.37 31.21
C THR A 34 -15.45 41.05 31.35
N TRP A 35 -15.55 40.39 32.50
CA TRP A 35 -14.94 39.05 32.66
C TRP A 35 -15.70 37.99 31.87
N VAL A 36 -17.03 38.05 31.85
CA VAL A 36 -17.88 37.15 31.06
C VAL A 36 -17.62 37.34 29.56
N ASP A 37 -17.55 38.60 29.11
CA ASP A 37 -17.26 38.92 27.71
C ASP A 37 -15.86 38.42 27.28
N ARG A 38 -14.84 38.57 28.15
CA ARG A 38 -13.53 38.02 27.88
C ARG A 38 -13.53 36.50 27.81
N LEU A 39 -14.23 35.82 28.70
CA LEU A 39 -14.38 34.35 28.65
C LEU A 39 -15.10 33.91 27.39
N LEU A 40 -16.16 34.58 26.96
CA LEU A 40 -16.88 34.29 25.73
C LEU A 40 -15.98 34.45 24.49
N TRP A 41 -15.14 35.52 24.46
CA TRP A 41 -14.17 35.70 23.39
C TRP A 41 -13.13 34.60 23.36
N TRP A 42 -12.60 34.16 24.50
CA TRP A 42 -11.66 33.06 24.61
C TRP A 42 -12.29 31.74 24.15
N TRP A 43 -13.54 31.48 24.54
CA TRP A 43 -14.27 30.30 24.09
C TRP A 43 -14.55 30.35 22.57
N GLY A 44 -14.88 31.53 22.06
CA GLY A 44 -15.08 31.75 20.63
C GLY A 44 -13.80 31.49 19.81
N LEU A 45 -12.68 32.03 20.27
CA LEU A 45 -11.38 31.82 19.64
C LEU A 45 -10.94 30.37 19.72
N TRP A 46 -11.11 29.73 20.85
CA TRP A 46 -10.78 28.33 21.04
C TRP A 46 -11.70 27.41 20.19
N GLY A 47 -12.99 27.69 20.16
CA GLY A 47 -13.94 27.01 19.30
C GLY A 47 -13.59 27.16 17.81
N TRP A 48 -13.22 28.35 17.39
CA TRP A 48 -12.75 28.62 16.04
C TRP A 48 -11.48 27.83 15.69
N TRP A 49 -10.51 27.82 16.61
CA TRP A 49 -9.27 27.06 16.44
C TRP A 49 -9.56 25.55 16.42
N ALA A 50 -10.38 25.04 17.32
CA ALA A 50 -10.78 23.63 17.36
C ALA A 50 -11.49 23.20 16.07
N LEU A 51 -12.37 24.06 15.55
CA LEU A 51 -13.10 23.80 14.30
C LEU A 51 -12.14 23.67 13.10
N ARG A 52 -11.06 24.47 13.09
CA ARG A 52 -10.03 24.38 12.03
C ARG A 52 -9.03 23.25 12.23
N ALA A 53 -8.80 22.85 13.47
CA ALA A 53 -7.88 21.78 13.82
C ALA A 53 -8.54 20.40 13.79
N THR A 54 -9.87 20.33 13.78
CA THR A 54 -10.57 19.05 13.71
C THR A 54 -10.48 18.48 12.30
N PRO A 55 -9.87 17.31 12.11
CA PRO A 55 -9.89 16.65 10.82
C PRO A 55 -11.34 16.27 10.47
N ILE A 56 -11.76 16.67 9.28
CA ILE A 56 -13.09 16.36 8.76
C ILE A 56 -12.90 15.43 7.58
N ASP A 57 -13.28 14.17 7.76
CA ASP A 57 -13.38 13.22 6.68
C ASP A 57 -14.78 13.27 6.07
N ALA A 58 -14.86 13.38 4.75
CA ALA A 58 -16.13 13.39 4.03
C ALA A 58 -16.88 12.06 4.20
N ILE A 59 -16.15 10.96 4.32
CA ILE A 59 -16.65 9.61 4.62
C ILE A 59 -15.80 9.08 5.76
N PRO A 60 -16.38 8.83 6.96
CA PRO A 60 -15.61 8.25 8.06
C PRO A 60 -15.14 6.86 7.68
N ASP A 61 -13.86 6.59 7.92
CA ASP A 61 -13.29 5.25 7.73
C ASP A 61 -13.73 4.35 8.88
N LEU A 62 -14.68 3.46 8.59
CA LEU A 62 -15.19 2.45 9.50
C LEU A 62 -14.59 1.07 9.21
N SER A 63 -13.55 0.99 8.39
CA SER A 63 -12.88 -0.27 8.11
C SER A 63 -12.11 -0.76 9.33
N ASP A 64 -12.05 -2.09 9.47
CA ASP A 64 -11.23 -2.73 10.50
C ASP A 64 -9.74 -2.29 10.34
N ASN A 65 -9.05 -2.16 11.46
CA ASN A 65 -7.60 -1.97 11.47
C ASN A 65 -6.93 -3.28 11.03
N GLN A 66 -6.59 -3.39 9.74
CA GLN A 66 -6.17 -4.65 9.14
C GLN A 66 -4.91 -4.51 8.29
N VAL A 67 -4.10 -5.56 8.30
CA VAL A 67 -2.96 -5.73 7.41
C VAL A 67 -3.25 -6.87 6.45
N ILE A 68 -3.15 -6.60 5.15
CA ILE A 68 -3.41 -7.57 4.10
C ILE A 68 -2.07 -8.14 3.63
N VAL A 69 -2.02 -9.46 3.47
CA VAL A 69 -0.86 -10.17 2.92
C VAL A 69 -1.29 -10.88 1.64
N PHE A 70 -0.60 -10.60 0.55
CA PHE A 70 -0.79 -11.24 -0.75
C PHE A 70 0.34 -12.23 -1.03
N THR A 71 0.00 -13.35 -1.63
CA THR A 71 1.00 -14.33 -2.03
C THR A 71 0.59 -14.97 -3.35
N ASP A 72 1.40 -14.80 -4.39
CA ASP A 72 1.19 -15.41 -5.69
C ASP A 72 1.95 -16.74 -5.77
N TRP A 73 1.25 -17.77 -6.23
CA TRP A 73 1.82 -19.08 -6.53
C TRP A 73 1.15 -19.67 -7.77
N SER A 74 1.41 -19.04 -8.90
CA SER A 74 0.74 -19.32 -10.18
C SER A 74 0.82 -20.79 -10.61
N GLY A 75 -0.28 -21.33 -11.15
CA GLY A 75 -0.36 -22.67 -11.68
C GLY A 75 -0.79 -23.74 -10.67
N HIS A 76 -1.04 -23.37 -9.41
CA HIS A 76 -1.46 -24.30 -8.37
C HIS A 76 -2.95 -24.19 -8.04
N SER A 77 -3.55 -25.31 -7.69
CA SER A 77 -4.96 -25.37 -7.30
C SER A 77 -5.22 -24.64 -5.98
N PRO A 78 -6.45 -24.17 -5.70
CA PRO A 78 -6.80 -23.54 -4.42
C PRO A 78 -6.47 -24.41 -3.20
N GLN A 79 -6.61 -25.74 -3.33
CA GLN A 79 -6.28 -26.69 -2.27
C GLN A 79 -4.77 -26.70 -1.96
N GLU A 80 -3.92 -26.76 -3.00
CA GLU A 80 -2.47 -26.71 -2.82
C GLU A 80 -2.00 -25.38 -2.23
N VAL A 81 -2.61 -24.27 -2.69
CA VAL A 81 -2.34 -22.93 -2.13
C VAL A 81 -2.75 -22.86 -0.65
N GLU A 82 -3.91 -23.45 -0.30
CA GLU A 82 -4.37 -23.52 1.09
C GLU A 82 -3.38 -24.30 1.96
N ASP A 83 -3.05 -25.52 1.55
CA ASP A 83 -2.26 -26.43 2.37
C ASP A 83 -0.81 -25.95 2.55
N GLN A 84 -0.18 -25.39 1.51
CA GLN A 84 1.26 -25.11 1.51
C GLN A 84 1.62 -23.63 1.69
N VAL A 85 0.66 -22.72 1.47
CA VAL A 85 0.93 -21.27 1.57
C VAL A 85 0.01 -20.61 2.60
N THR A 86 -1.31 -20.72 2.42
CA THR A 86 -2.28 -19.98 3.24
C THR A 86 -2.27 -20.45 4.68
N TYR A 87 -2.35 -21.76 4.92
CA TYR A 87 -2.41 -22.32 6.26
C TYR A 87 -1.15 -22.02 7.09
N PRO A 88 0.08 -22.27 6.59
CA PRO A 88 1.32 -21.92 7.31
C PRO A 88 1.40 -20.43 7.66
N LEU A 89 1.04 -19.56 6.73
CA LEU A 89 1.02 -18.12 6.98
C LEU A 89 -0.02 -17.72 8.03
N THR A 90 -1.26 -18.25 7.91
CA THR A 90 -2.37 -17.93 8.82
C THR A 90 -2.03 -18.32 10.27
N VAL A 91 -1.50 -19.55 10.49
CA VAL A 91 -1.12 -20.03 11.83
C VAL A 91 -0.04 -19.14 12.45
N ASN A 92 0.95 -18.72 11.66
CA ASN A 92 2.01 -17.85 12.15
C ASN A 92 1.55 -16.43 12.45
N LEU A 93 0.56 -15.92 11.73
CA LEU A 93 0.01 -14.57 11.94
C LEU A 93 -0.98 -14.52 13.13
N GLN A 94 -1.68 -15.61 13.45
CA GLN A 94 -2.58 -15.67 14.61
C GLN A 94 -1.89 -15.43 15.96
N GLY A 95 -0.60 -15.71 16.07
CA GLY A 95 0.17 -15.52 17.30
C GLY A 95 0.74 -14.11 17.49
N LEU A 96 0.39 -13.14 16.68
CA LEU A 96 0.88 -11.77 16.80
C LEU A 96 0.14 -11.00 17.90
N ALA A 97 0.87 -10.16 18.62
CA ALA A 97 0.29 -9.29 19.65
C ALA A 97 -0.67 -8.27 19.02
N GLY A 98 -1.85 -8.13 19.62
CA GLY A 98 -2.88 -7.20 19.14
C GLY A 98 -3.71 -7.70 17.96
N VAL A 99 -3.52 -8.93 17.48
CA VAL A 99 -4.37 -9.54 16.46
C VAL A 99 -5.67 -10.02 17.08
N ARG A 100 -6.80 -9.51 16.59
CA ARG A 100 -8.14 -9.91 16.97
C ARG A 100 -8.59 -11.17 16.21
N VAL A 101 -8.38 -11.20 14.91
CA VAL A 101 -8.74 -12.32 14.05
C VAL A 101 -7.89 -12.33 12.78
N VAL A 102 -7.59 -13.53 12.28
CA VAL A 102 -6.98 -13.73 10.96
C VAL A 102 -7.99 -14.44 10.07
N ARG A 103 -8.24 -13.86 8.90
CA ARG A 103 -9.10 -14.43 7.85
C ARG A 103 -8.25 -14.67 6.62
N SER A 104 -8.49 -15.76 5.93
CA SER A 104 -7.75 -16.09 4.71
C SER A 104 -8.68 -16.53 3.59
N GLN A 105 -8.21 -16.33 2.37
CA GLN A 105 -8.86 -16.77 1.15
C GLN A 105 -7.82 -17.36 0.21
N SER A 106 -8.04 -18.58 -0.23
CA SER A 106 -7.22 -19.28 -1.21
C SER A 106 -7.95 -19.36 -2.54
N ALA A 107 -7.29 -18.94 -3.60
CA ALA A 107 -7.79 -18.99 -4.96
C ALA A 107 -6.78 -19.72 -5.87
N PHE A 108 -7.11 -19.89 -7.14
CA PHE A 108 -6.20 -20.51 -8.11
C PHE A 108 -4.93 -19.68 -8.25
N GLY A 109 -3.80 -20.21 -7.77
CA GLY A 109 -2.49 -19.56 -7.83
C GLY A 109 -2.32 -18.34 -6.95
N PHE A 110 -3.20 -18.13 -5.96
CA PHE A 110 -3.21 -16.89 -5.17
C PHE A 110 -3.72 -17.13 -3.75
N SER A 111 -3.06 -16.52 -2.77
CA SER A 111 -3.48 -16.47 -1.36
C SER A 111 -3.62 -15.02 -0.89
N MET A 112 -4.67 -14.74 -0.16
CA MET A 112 -4.91 -13.45 0.48
C MET A 112 -5.26 -13.66 1.95
N ILE A 113 -4.55 -12.98 2.85
CA ILE A 113 -4.74 -13.10 4.28
C ILE A 113 -4.96 -11.71 4.87
N TYR A 114 -6.00 -11.60 5.68
CA TYR A 114 -6.38 -10.40 6.42
C TYR A 114 -6.06 -10.62 7.90
N ALA A 115 -5.03 -9.95 8.40
CA ALA A 115 -4.74 -9.89 9.83
C ALA A 115 -5.44 -8.65 10.41
N VAL A 116 -6.54 -8.86 11.13
CA VAL A 116 -7.33 -7.79 11.76
C VAL A 116 -6.81 -7.59 13.16
N PHE A 117 -6.43 -6.37 13.48
CA PHE A 117 -5.90 -5.94 14.76
C PHE A 117 -6.98 -5.25 15.60
N GLU A 118 -6.73 -5.10 16.89
CA GLU A 118 -7.55 -4.28 17.77
C GLU A 118 -7.45 -2.79 17.35
N ASP A 119 -8.50 -2.03 17.65
CA ASP A 119 -8.64 -0.65 17.15
C ASP A 119 -7.63 0.32 17.77
N ASP A 120 -7.04 -0.02 18.93
CA ASP A 120 -6.03 0.76 19.65
C ASP A 120 -4.59 0.49 19.15
N VAL A 121 -4.40 -0.47 18.26
CA VAL A 121 -3.09 -0.82 17.72
C VAL A 121 -2.74 0.10 16.57
N ASP A 122 -1.56 0.72 16.63
CA ASP A 122 -1.05 1.53 15.51
C ASP A 122 -0.82 0.68 14.25
N LEU A 123 -1.32 1.17 13.10
CA LEU A 123 -1.25 0.44 11.83
C LEU A 123 0.19 0.14 11.41
N TYR A 124 1.11 1.08 11.59
CA TYR A 124 2.51 0.87 11.18
C TYR A 124 3.23 -0.10 12.12
N PHE A 125 2.88 -0.09 13.40
CA PHE A 125 3.32 -1.12 14.33
C PHE A 125 2.82 -2.50 13.91
N ALA A 126 1.53 -2.63 13.58
CA ALA A 126 0.93 -3.86 13.08
C ALA A 126 1.64 -4.37 11.81
N ARG A 127 1.85 -3.50 10.84
CA ARG A 127 2.58 -3.81 9.59
C ARG A 127 4.01 -4.28 9.87
N GLY A 128 4.71 -3.61 10.78
CA GLY A 128 6.06 -4.00 11.21
C GLY A 128 6.10 -5.41 11.81
N ARG A 129 5.13 -5.74 12.66
CA ARG A 129 5.02 -7.08 13.28
C ARG A 129 4.69 -8.16 12.26
N VAL A 130 3.78 -7.88 11.32
CA VAL A 130 3.47 -8.81 10.23
C VAL A 130 4.70 -9.05 9.36
N LEU A 131 5.41 -8.00 8.95
CA LEU A 131 6.61 -8.10 8.12
C LEU A 131 7.71 -8.94 8.80
N GLU A 132 7.96 -8.70 10.09
CA GLU A 132 8.90 -9.50 10.89
C GLU A 132 8.52 -10.98 10.87
N ARG A 133 7.25 -11.30 11.09
CA ARG A 133 6.77 -12.68 11.09
C ARG A 133 6.87 -13.31 9.70
N LEU A 134 6.51 -12.58 8.64
CA LEU A 134 6.63 -13.05 7.26
C LEU A 134 8.07 -13.41 6.91
N SER A 135 9.06 -12.62 7.35
CA SER A 135 10.47 -12.89 7.09
C SER A 135 10.96 -14.23 7.67
N LEU A 136 10.36 -14.65 8.78
CA LEU A 136 10.66 -15.94 9.41
C LEU A 136 9.99 -17.11 8.68
N VAL A 137 8.71 -16.92 8.31
CA VAL A 137 7.89 -17.99 7.69
C VAL A 137 8.26 -18.23 6.23
N THR A 138 8.73 -17.23 5.51
CA THR A 138 9.11 -17.35 4.09
C THR A 138 10.07 -18.50 3.82
N LYS A 139 10.93 -18.82 4.78
CA LYS A 139 11.88 -19.94 4.67
C LYS A 139 11.22 -21.33 4.69
N SER A 140 10.00 -21.43 5.19
CA SER A 140 9.22 -22.68 5.25
C SER A 140 8.20 -22.82 4.11
N LEU A 141 8.05 -21.80 3.28
CA LEU A 141 7.18 -21.83 2.11
C LEU A 141 7.85 -22.53 0.93
N PRO A 142 7.07 -22.98 -0.05
CA PRO A 142 7.60 -23.54 -1.29
C PRO A 142 8.56 -22.60 -2.00
N GLU A 143 9.51 -23.17 -2.75
CA GLU A 143 10.52 -22.40 -3.48
C GLU A 143 9.85 -21.44 -4.49
N GLY A 144 10.30 -20.20 -4.48
CA GLY A 144 9.78 -19.14 -5.35
C GLY A 144 8.52 -18.44 -4.83
N VAL A 145 7.97 -18.84 -3.67
CA VAL A 145 6.81 -18.19 -3.04
C VAL A 145 7.29 -17.10 -2.08
N THR A 146 6.89 -15.87 -2.35
CA THR A 146 7.21 -14.71 -1.50
C THR A 146 5.94 -13.97 -1.13
N PRO A 147 5.56 -13.96 0.17
CA PRO A 147 4.44 -13.16 0.63
C PRO A 147 4.79 -11.67 0.61
N THR A 148 3.86 -10.84 0.18
CA THR A 148 3.99 -9.38 0.13
C THR A 148 2.90 -8.71 0.93
N LEU A 149 3.23 -7.58 1.56
CA LEU A 149 2.21 -6.76 2.24
C LEU A 149 1.41 -5.98 1.21
N GLY A 150 0.11 -5.93 1.43
CA GLY A 150 -0.77 -5.00 0.73
C GLY A 150 -0.46 -3.54 1.04
N PRO A 151 -1.09 -2.61 0.31
CA PRO A 151 -0.94 -1.18 0.55
C PRO A 151 -1.39 -0.80 1.97
N ASP A 152 -0.91 0.31 2.48
CA ASP A 152 -1.32 0.91 3.75
C ASP A 152 -2.54 1.82 3.58
N ALA A 153 -3.45 1.41 2.74
CA ALA A 153 -4.69 2.12 2.44
C ALA A 153 -5.89 1.19 2.62
N THR A 154 -7.00 1.78 3.07
CA THR A 154 -8.29 1.09 3.16
C THR A 154 -9.08 1.21 1.86
N GLY A 155 -10.16 0.42 1.71
CA GLY A 155 -11.04 0.51 0.55
C GLY A 155 -11.67 1.89 0.36
N VAL A 156 -11.83 2.67 1.42
CA VAL A 156 -12.30 4.07 1.41
C VAL A 156 -11.26 5.01 0.81
N GLY A 157 -9.98 4.62 0.80
CA GLY A 157 -8.88 5.37 0.20
C GLY A 157 -8.88 5.44 -1.32
N HIS A 158 -9.81 4.78 -2.03
CA HIS A 158 -9.97 4.89 -3.47
C HIS A 158 -10.59 6.25 -3.85
N VAL A 159 -9.78 7.30 -3.83
CA VAL A 159 -10.25 8.69 -4.00
C VAL A 159 -10.29 9.14 -5.45
N PHE A 160 -9.58 8.46 -6.35
CA PHE A 160 -9.48 8.89 -7.74
C PHE A 160 -9.44 7.70 -8.71
N TRP A 161 -10.26 7.76 -9.76
CA TRP A 161 -10.32 6.79 -10.84
C TRP A 161 -10.09 7.51 -12.17
N TYR A 162 -9.29 6.91 -13.03
CA TYR A 162 -9.03 7.44 -14.37
C TYR A 162 -8.91 6.30 -15.39
N THR A 163 -9.16 6.62 -16.65
CA THR A 163 -8.98 5.72 -17.79
C THR A 163 -7.83 6.20 -18.66
N VAL A 164 -7.08 5.26 -19.22
CA VAL A 164 -6.03 5.55 -20.21
C VAL A 164 -6.53 5.08 -21.55
N GLU A 165 -6.76 6.03 -22.46
CA GLU A 165 -7.36 5.77 -23.77
C GLU A 165 -6.48 6.35 -24.88
N SER A 166 -6.44 5.66 -26.01
CA SER A 166 -5.78 6.16 -27.22
C SER A 166 -6.41 5.53 -28.45
N PRO A 167 -6.61 6.30 -29.53
CA PRO A 167 -7.10 5.76 -30.80
C PRO A 167 -6.02 5.00 -31.59
N THR A 168 -4.75 5.13 -31.23
CA THR A 168 -3.60 4.59 -31.98
C THR A 168 -2.87 3.47 -31.28
N HIS A 169 -3.00 3.34 -29.94
CA HIS A 169 -2.30 2.34 -29.14
C HIS A 169 -3.20 1.16 -28.79
N SER A 170 -2.63 -0.02 -28.82
CA SER A 170 -3.30 -1.25 -28.38
C SER A 170 -3.47 -1.27 -26.86
N LEU A 171 -4.43 -2.07 -26.34
CA LEU A 171 -4.62 -2.27 -24.90
C LEU A 171 -3.36 -2.79 -24.18
N ARG A 172 -2.48 -3.47 -24.87
CA ARG A 172 -1.20 -3.93 -24.34
C ARG A 172 -0.20 -2.77 -24.17
N GLU A 173 -0.10 -1.91 -25.16
CA GLU A 173 0.77 -0.71 -25.10
C GLU A 173 0.27 0.27 -24.04
N LEU A 174 -1.05 0.48 -23.95
CA LEU A 174 -1.65 1.31 -22.90
C LEU A 174 -1.39 0.76 -21.51
N ARG A 175 -1.49 -0.57 -21.33
CA ARG A 175 -1.15 -1.20 -20.05
C ARG A 175 0.34 -1.04 -19.73
N THR A 176 1.22 -1.18 -20.70
CA THR A 176 2.66 -0.98 -20.52
C THR A 176 2.96 0.47 -20.14
N LEU A 177 2.33 1.44 -20.81
CA LEU A 177 2.46 2.86 -20.48
C LEU A 177 1.97 3.16 -19.06
N GLN A 178 0.84 2.57 -18.66
CA GLN A 178 0.28 2.71 -17.32
C GLN A 178 1.23 2.15 -16.26
N ASP A 179 1.70 0.90 -16.41
CA ASP A 179 2.46 0.20 -15.39
C ASP A 179 3.90 0.73 -15.26
N TRP A 180 4.53 1.16 -16.37
CA TRP A 180 5.95 1.54 -16.39
C TRP A 180 6.22 3.05 -16.41
N PHE A 181 5.22 3.87 -16.70
CA PHE A 181 5.40 5.32 -16.75
C PHE A 181 4.41 6.04 -15.81
N ILE A 182 3.10 5.94 -16.07
CA ILE A 182 2.09 6.74 -15.35
C ILE A 182 2.07 6.36 -13.86
N ARG A 183 2.06 5.07 -13.55
CA ARG A 183 2.06 4.55 -12.18
C ARG A 183 3.23 5.10 -11.36
N TYR A 184 4.44 5.14 -11.92
CA TYR A 184 5.62 5.66 -11.21
C TYR A 184 5.51 7.15 -10.91
N GLN A 185 5.01 7.93 -11.86
CA GLN A 185 4.84 9.37 -11.69
C GLN A 185 3.79 9.68 -10.62
N LEU A 186 2.67 8.96 -10.63
CA LEU A 186 1.60 9.15 -9.66
C LEU A 186 1.98 8.66 -8.26
N ASN A 187 2.68 7.52 -8.14
CA ASN A 187 3.18 7.03 -6.85
C ASN A 187 4.20 7.97 -6.19
N ALA A 188 4.86 8.83 -6.97
CA ALA A 188 5.79 9.82 -6.44
C ALA A 188 5.08 11.03 -5.79
N VAL A 189 3.77 11.17 -5.95
CA VAL A 189 3.00 12.29 -5.38
C VAL A 189 2.80 12.05 -3.88
N PRO A 190 3.15 13.03 -3.03
CA PRO A 190 2.92 12.90 -1.58
C PRO A 190 1.46 12.63 -1.24
N GLY A 191 1.22 11.63 -0.39
CA GLY A 191 -0.12 11.22 0.04
C GLY A 191 -0.77 10.15 -0.83
N VAL A 192 -0.12 9.70 -1.91
CA VAL A 192 -0.56 8.54 -2.70
C VAL A 192 0.05 7.27 -2.12
N ALA A 193 -0.77 6.38 -1.58
CA ALA A 193 -0.33 5.11 -1.02
C ALA A 193 -0.07 4.07 -2.13
N GLU A 194 -0.95 4.00 -3.12
CA GLU A 194 -0.84 3.06 -4.24
C GLU A 194 -1.57 3.56 -5.48
N VAL A 195 -1.06 3.18 -6.64
CA VAL A 195 -1.75 3.29 -7.94
C VAL A 195 -1.92 1.88 -8.49
N ALA A 196 -3.15 1.38 -8.43
CA ALA A 196 -3.50 0.06 -8.95
C ALA A 196 -3.97 0.14 -10.41
N SER A 197 -3.58 -0.84 -11.21
CA SER A 197 -3.97 -0.92 -12.62
C SER A 197 -4.93 -2.07 -12.83
N VAL A 198 -6.11 -1.78 -13.39
CA VAL A 198 -7.13 -2.79 -13.73
C VAL A 198 -7.37 -2.80 -15.25
N GLY A 199 -7.46 -3.99 -15.84
CA GLY A 199 -7.70 -4.13 -17.28
C GLY A 199 -6.42 -4.07 -18.12
N GLY A 200 -6.60 -3.96 -19.44
CA GLY A 200 -5.51 -4.04 -20.42
C GLY A 200 -4.89 -5.45 -20.52
N HIS A 201 -3.81 -5.58 -21.25
CA HIS A 201 -3.05 -6.82 -21.39
C HIS A 201 -1.60 -6.61 -20.98
N VAL A 202 -1.15 -7.36 -19.97
CA VAL A 202 0.26 -7.34 -19.57
C VAL A 202 1.09 -8.02 -20.67
N GLN A 203 2.11 -7.32 -21.16
CA GLN A 203 3.00 -7.82 -22.19
C GLN A 203 3.97 -8.84 -21.61
N GLN A 204 4.18 -9.95 -22.34
CA GLN A 204 5.17 -10.96 -21.98
C GLN A 204 5.81 -11.58 -23.21
N TYR A 205 7.02 -12.08 -23.08
CA TYR A 205 7.62 -12.99 -24.06
C TYR A 205 7.03 -14.37 -23.88
N GLN A 206 6.42 -14.89 -24.94
CA GLN A 206 5.87 -16.25 -24.97
C GLN A 206 6.74 -17.17 -25.80
N ILE A 207 7.05 -18.33 -25.24
CA ILE A 207 7.81 -19.39 -25.89
C ILE A 207 6.88 -20.59 -26.00
N ASP A 208 6.20 -20.72 -27.14
CA ASP A 208 5.26 -21.79 -27.41
C ASP A 208 6.03 -23.02 -27.91
N ILE A 209 6.29 -23.96 -27.03
CA ILE A 209 7.15 -25.12 -27.30
C ILE A 209 6.39 -26.20 -28.03
N ASP A 210 6.97 -26.74 -29.12
CA ASP A 210 6.43 -27.90 -29.83
C ASP A 210 6.97 -29.21 -29.21
N PRO A 211 6.11 -30.04 -28.60
CA PRO A 211 6.54 -31.30 -27.98
C PRO A 211 7.13 -32.30 -29.00
N ASN A 212 6.77 -32.23 -30.31
CA ASN A 212 7.31 -33.10 -31.32
C ASN A 212 8.74 -32.73 -31.67
N ARG A 213 9.02 -31.44 -31.77
CA ARG A 213 10.42 -30.95 -31.98
C ARG A 213 11.31 -31.30 -30.80
N LEU A 214 10.83 -31.17 -29.54
CA LEU A 214 11.58 -31.61 -28.36
C LEU A 214 11.95 -33.10 -28.44
N ARG A 215 10.99 -33.96 -28.83
CA ARG A 215 11.26 -35.38 -28.99
C ARG A 215 12.25 -35.69 -30.12
N GLN A 216 12.15 -34.95 -31.22
CA GLN A 216 13.07 -35.11 -32.36
C GLN A 216 14.53 -34.81 -31.98
N TYR A 217 14.76 -33.78 -31.14
CA TYR A 217 16.07 -33.41 -30.65
C TYR A 217 16.48 -34.14 -29.35
N GLY A 218 15.59 -34.96 -28.77
CA GLY A 218 15.87 -35.70 -27.54
C GLY A 218 16.04 -34.80 -26.31
N LEU A 219 15.44 -33.59 -26.32
CA LEU A 219 15.57 -32.59 -25.25
C LEU A 219 14.32 -32.60 -24.36
N PRO A 220 14.50 -32.64 -23.03
CA PRO A 220 13.38 -32.47 -22.10
C PRO A 220 12.96 -30.99 -21.99
N LEU A 221 11.69 -30.75 -21.64
CA LEU A 221 11.18 -29.40 -21.40
C LEU A 221 11.98 -28.62 -20.34
N SER A 222 12.44 -29.32 -19.30
CA SER A 222 13.27 -28.74 -18.24
C SER A 222 14.57 -28.14 -18.75
N ALA A 223 15.18 -28.71 -19.81
CA ALA A 223 16.37 -28.16 -20.43
C ALA A 223 16.10 -26.79 -21.06
N VAL A 224 14.95 -26.62 -21.73
CA VAL A 224 14.55 -25.33 -22.31
C VAL A 224 14.37 -24.29 -21.20
N VAL A 225 13.63 -24.63 -20.15
CA VAL A 225 13.39 -23.74 -19.01
C VAL A 225 14.70 -23.33 -18.33
N ALA A 226 15.62 -24.29 -18.13
CA ALA A 226 16.93 -24.02 -17.53
C ALA A 226 17.79 -23.11 -18.41
N ALA A 227 17.81 -23.36 -19.73
CA ALA A 227 18.56 -22.55 -20.68
C ALA A 227 18.07 -21.10 -20.75
N VAL A 228 16.73 -20.90 -20.80
CA VAL A 228 16.14 -19.56 -20.82
C VAL A 228 16.44 -18.80 -19.52
N ARG A 229 16.31 -19.45 -18.36
CA ARG A 229 16.65 -18.84 -17.06
C ARG A 229 18.14 -18.45 -16.98
N ALA A 230 19.03 -19.33 -17.42
CA ALA A 230 20.48 -19.09 -17.40
C ALA A 230 20.91 -17.98 -18.37
N SER A 231 20.19 -17.80 -19.46
CA SER A 231 20.51 -16.79 -20.49
C SER A 231 19.99 -15.39 -20.19
N ASN A 232 19.12 -15.21 -19.18
CA ASN A 232 18.55 -13.91 -18.80
C ASN A 232 19.22 -13.35 -17.55
N VAL A 233 20.56 -13.31 -17.55
CA VAL A 233 21.34 -12.85 -16.39
C VAL A 233 22.55 -12.05 -16.87
N ASN A 234 22.78 -10.89 -16.26
CA ASN A 234 24.04 -10.17 -16.41
C ASN A 234 25.08 -10.80 -15.50
N VAL A 235 26.25 -11.06 -16.04
CA VAL A 235 27.39 -11.62 -15.28
C VAL A 235 28.46 -10.55 -15.09
N GLY A 236 28.79 -10.26 -13.82
CA GLY A 236 29.95 -9.44 -13.50
C GLY A 236 31.23 -10.18 -13.83
N GLY A 237 32.08 -9.56 -14.64
CA GLY A 237 33.44 -10.03 -14.91
C GLY A 237 34.48 -9.39 -14.00
N ASN A 238 35.73 -9.72 -14.24
CA ASN A 238 36.87 -9.12 -13.54
C ASN A 238 37.27 -7.78 -14.19
N VAL A 239 38.21 -7.12 -13.60
CA VAL A 239 38.81 -5.88 -14.11
C VAL A 239 40.05 -6.21 -14.89
N LEU A 240 40.18 -5.66 -16.11
CA LEU A 240 41.41 -5.69 -16.90
C LEU A 240 42.16 -4.39 -16.66
N GLU A 241 43.40 -4.49 -16.22
CA GLU A 241 44.31 -3.36 -16.14
C GLU A 241 45.06 -3.20 -17.47
N SER A 242 44.88 -2.07 -18.12
CA SER A 242 45.55 -1.75 -19.38
C SER A 242 45.96 -0.27 -19.36
N ASN A 243 47.28 -0.03 -19.55
CA ASN A 243 47.85 1.33 -19.61
C ASN A 243 47.47 2.24 -18.41
N GLY A 244 47.40 1.68 -17.20
CA GLY A 244 47.03 2.41 -15.98
C GLY A 244 45.54 2.74 -15.87
N ALA A 245 44.68 2.23 -16.76
CA ALA A 245 43.23 2.34 -16.68
C ALA A 245 42.63 0.97 -16.32
N TRP A 246 41.60 1.00 -15.48
CA TRP A 246 40.84 -0.18 -15.08
C TRP A 246 39.63 -0.34 -15.99
N LEU A 247 39.59 -1.38 -16.79
CA LEU A 247 38.48 -1.71 -17.68
C LEU A 247 37.63 -2.79 -17.02
N ILE A 248 36.39 -2.43 -16.70
CA ILE A 248 35.42 -3.36 -16.10
C ILE A 248 34.82 -4.23 -17.21
N VAL A 249 35.05 -5.55 -17.12
CA VAL A 249 34.46 -6.53 -18.01
C VAL A 249 33.08 -6.95 -17.44
N ARG A 250 32.05 -6.88 -18.23
CA ARG A 250 30.73 -7.41 -17.87
C ARG A 250 30.14 -8.21 -19.03
N GLY A 251 29.55 -9.34 -18.72
CA GLY A 251 28.69 -10.06 -19.65
C GLY A 251 27.28 -9.47 -19.65
N VAL A 252 26.80 -8.97 -20.78
CA VAL A 252 25.44 -8.50 -20.95
C VAL A 252 24.59 -9.64 -21.49
N GLY A 253 23.73 -10.23 -20.64
CA GLY A 253 22.91 -11.37 -21.01
C GLY A 253 21.40 -11.14 -20.82
N LEU A 254 20.97 -9.92 -20.40
CA LEU A 254 19.55 -9.62 -20.30
C LEU A 254 18.89 -9.60 -21.68
N ILE A 255 17.76 -10.29 -21.76
CA ILE A 255 16.93 -10.38 -22.97
C ILE A 255 16.30 -9.02 -23.23
N GLY A 256 16.58 -8.40 -24.38
CA GLY A 256 16.02 -7.13 -24.83
C GLY A 256 15.03 -7.29 -26.00
N SER A 257 15.05 -8.43 -26.69
CA SER A 257 14.23 -8.64 -27.88
C SER A 257 13.78 -10.11 -28.02
N VAL A 258 12.79 -10.33 -28.89
CA VAL A 258 12.35 -11.70 -29.27
C VAL A 258 13.51 -12.46 -29.93
N ASP A 259 14.36 -11.78 -30.70
CA ASP A 259 15.46 -12.44 -31.41
C ASP A 259 16.57 -12.91 -30.46
N ASP A 260 16.74 -12.25 -29.31
CA ASP A 260 17.66 -12.72 -28.29
C ASP A 260 17.18 -14.04 -27.70
N VAL A 261 15.86 -14.16 -27.43
CA VAL A 261 15.26 -15.42 -26.95
C VAL A 261 15.41 -16.53 -27.98
N LYS A 262 15.18 -16.27 -29.27
CA LYS A 262 15.32 -17.25 -30.34
C LYS A 262 16.72 -17.86 -30.43
N LYS A 263 17.74 -17.06 -30.17
CA LYS A 263 19.17 -17.43 -30.26
C LYS A 263 19.70 -18.15 -29.02
N ILE A 264 18.88 -18.35 -27.98
CA ILE A 264 19.33 -19.12 -26.80
C ILE A 264 19.63 -20.56 -27.20
N VAL A 265 20.79 -21.04 -26.80
CA VAL A 265 21.18 -22.44 -27.00
C VAL A 265 20.64 -23.28 -25.86
N VAL A 266 19.82 -24.29 -26.21
CA VAL A 266 19.19 -25.21 -25.26
C VAL A 266 20.06 -26.45 -25.01
N GLY A 267 20.75 -26.91 -26.04
CA GLY A 267 21.60 -28.10 -25.99
C GLY A 267 22.33 -28.32 -27.31
N ALA A 268 22.86 -29.51 -27.50
CA ALA A 268 23.52 -29.90 -28.75
C ALA A 268 22.94 -31.25 -29.24
N PHE A 269 22.68 -31.34 -30.53
CA PHE A 269 22.29 -32.55 -31.22
C PHE A 269 23.35 -32.91 -32.25
N GLN A 270 23.95 -34.07 -32.12
CA GLN A 270 25.06 -34.54 -32.98
C GLN A 270 26.21 -33.51 -33.09
N GLY A 271 26.52 -32.79 -31.99
CA GLY A 271 27.59 -31.79 -31.96
C GLY A 271 27.17 -30.39 -32.51
N VAL A 272 25.95 -30.23 -32.98
CA VAL A 272 25.43 -28.95 -33.49
C VAL A 272 24.54 -28.32 -32.41
N PRO A 273 24.72 -27.00 -32.07
CA PRO A 273 23.89 -26.33 -31.10
C PRO A 273 22.41 -26.26 -31.56
N VAL A 274 21.51 -26.54 -30.65
CA VAL A 274 20.03 -26.42 -30.87
C VAL A 274 19.55 -25.16 -30.20
N TYR A 275 18.92 -24.28 -30.98
CA TYR A 275 18.39 -22.99 -30.53
C TYR A 275 16.93 -23.09 -30.18
N VAL A 276 16.43 -22.14 -29.33
CA VAL A 276 15.00 -22.07 -28.94
C VAL A 276 14.11 -21.96 -30.16
N GLU A 277 14.47 -21.20 -31.20
CA GLU A 277 13.67 -21.07 -32.44
C GLU A 277 13.41 -22.38 -33.18
N GLN A 278 14.29 -23.39 -33.02
CA GLN A 278 14.11 -24.70 -33.60
C GLN A 278 13.10 -25.57 -32.83
N LEU A 279 12.87 -25.23 -31.55
CA LEU A 279 12.06 -26.01 -30.62
C LEU A 279 10.67 -25.36 -30.37
N ALA A 280 10.59 -24.05 -30.56
CA ALA A 280 9.45 -23.25 -30.14
C ALA A 280 9.17 -22.10 -31.09
N ASP A 281 7.95 -21.58 -31.04
CA ASP A 281 7.56 -20.31 -31.60
C ASP A 281 7.70 -19.21 -30.52
N VAL A 282 8.51 -18.18 -30.82
CA VAL A 282 8.80 -17.09 -29.88
C VAL A 282 8.11 -15.82 -30.36
N LYS A 283 7.24 -15.29 -29.54
CA LYS A 283 6.46 -14.08 -29.85
C LYS A 283 6.23 -13.20 -28.63
N ILE A 284 5.84 -11.95 -28.87
CA ILE A 284 5.27 -11.09 -27.82
C ILE A 284 3.80 -11.43 -27.70
N GLY A 285 3.40 -11.90 -26.54
CA GLY A 285 2.02 -12.26 -26.23
C GLY A 285 1.45 -11.49 -25.04
N ASN A 286 0.23 -11.85 -24.68
CA ASN A 286 -0.46 -11.31 -23.52
C ASN A 286 -0.35 -12.30 -22.37
N ALA A 287 -0.11 -11.81 -21.16
CA ALA A 287 -0.20 -12.64 -19.98
C ALA A 287 -1.59 -13.25 -19.84
N PHE A 288 -1.63 -14.44 -19.27
CA PHE A 288 -2.90 -15.12 -18.98
C PHE A 288 -3.71 -14.26 -18.01
N ARG A 289 -4.99 -14.02 -18.33
CA ARG A 289 -5.90 -13.28 -17.44
C ARG A 289 -6.64 -14.30 -16.59
N VAL A 290 -6.47 -14.17 -15.30
CA VAL A 290 -7.38 -14.80 -14.33
C VAL A 290 -8.52 -13.81 -14.14
N ALA A 291 -9.74 -14.19 -14.50
CA ALA A 291 -10.92 -13.33 -14.40
C ALA A 291 -11.36 -13.17 -12.95
#